data_d01ba813157acbfa7d3166cfd70102c3
#
_entry.id   d01ba813157acbfa7d3166cfd70102c3
#
_cell.length_a   1.000
_cell.length_b   1.000
_cell.length_c   1.000
_cell.angle_alpha   90.00
_cell.angle_beta   90.00
_cell.angle_gamma   90.00
#
_symmetry.space_group_name_H-M   'P 1'
#
loop_
_entity.id
_entity.type
_entity.pdbx_description
1 polymer ?
#
loop_
_entity_poly.entity_id
_entity_poly.type
_entity_poly.pdbx_seq_one_letter_code
_entity_poly.pdbx_strand_id
1 'polypeptide(L)'
;DFKLKEVAYSVILLVMMVPMQVTSAGFVSFMSDLKLTNTYWPLIIPSIAAPAVVYFMRSYMKSSFPLDIVEAARIDGCGEFRTFLSIAIPMMKPAIAVQAIFAFIASWNNFYTPNMILISVDLKKKTLPMMVSALQSSDKFNDYGAIYLAIALSIIPIIIAYVLLSRFIIAGVALGGVKE
;
A
#
# COMPACT_ATOMS: atom_id res chain seq x y z
N ASP A 1 6.29 -5.26 24.24
CA ASP A 1 5.80 -6.65 24.33
C ASP A 1 4.43 -6.70 24.98
N PHE A 2 3.45 -7.40 24.33
CA PHE A 2 2.12 -7.63 24.91
C PHE A 2 1.72 -9.11 24.74
N LYS A 3 0.90 -9.62 25.67
CA LYS A 3 0.61 -11.07 25.80
C LYS A 3 0.04 -11.74 24.53
N LEU A 4 -0.70 -10.99 23.68
CA LEU A 4 -1.38 -11.52 22.49
C LEU A 4 -0.68 -11.19 21.17
N LYS A 5 0.55 -10.71 21.19
CA LYS A 5 1.27 -10.26 19.98
C LYS A 5 1.38 -11.35 18.89
N GLU A 6 1.67 -12.58 19.27
CA GLU A 6 1.81 -13.68 18.30
C GLU A 6 0.46 -14.14 17.75
N VAL A 7 -0.59 -14.12 18.60
CA VAL A 7 -1.97 -14.40 18.14
C VAL A 7 -2.43 -13.34 17.15
N ALA A 8 -2.26 -12.06 17.48
CA ALA A 8 -2.60 -10.97 16.58
C ALA A 8 -1.85 -11.06 15.24
N TYR A 9 -0.57 -11.40 15.28
CA TYR A 9 0.22 -11.59 14.07
C TYR A 9 -0.24 -12.80 13.25
N SER A 10 -0.58 -13.91 13.89
CA SER A 10 -1.13 -15.09 13.20
C SER A 10 -2.46 -14.78 12.52
N VAL A 11 -3.33 -13.98 13.15
CA VAL A 11 -4.57 -13.51 12.52
C VAL A 11 -4.28 -12.67 11.28
N ILE A 12 -3.30 -11.76 11.34
CA ILE A 12 -2.88 -10.95 10.19
C ILE A 12 -2.42 -11.85 9.04
N LEU A 13 -1.61 -12.88 9.33
CA LEU A 13 -1.14 -13.83 8.31
C LEU A 13 -2.30 -14.62 7.69
N LEU A 14 -3.25 -15.08 8.50
CA LEU A 14 -4.43 -15.79 8.02
C LEU A 14 -5.29 -14.92 7.09
N VAL A 15 -5.49 -13.65 7.45
CA VAL A 15 -6.23 -12.71 6.59
C VAL A 15 -5.56 -12.52 5.23
N MET A 16 -4.22 -12.50 5.17
CA MET A 16 -3.49 -12.39 3.90
C MET A 16 -3.66 -13.62 2.99
N MET A 17 -4.04 -14.77 3.53
CA MET A 17 -4.27 -15.98 2.73
C MET A 17 -5.64 -15.98 2.05
N VAL A 18 -6.55 -15.10 2.45
CA VAL A 18 -7.87 -15.01 1.84
C VAL A 18 -7.80 -14.25 0.52
N PRO A 19 -8.12 -14.88 -0.63
CA PRO A 19 -8.10 -14.18 -1.92
C PRO A 19 -9.14 -13.07 -1.94
N MET A 20 -8.75 -11.88 -2.38
CA MET A 20 -9.64 -10.71 -2.48
C MET A 20 -10.85 -10.98 -3.39
N GLN A 21 -10.68 -11.81 -4.42
CA GLN A 21 -11.75 -12.17 -5.36
C GLN A 21 -12.90 -12.91 -4.66
N VAL A 22 -12.59 -13.72 -3.66
CA VAL A 22 -13.60 -14.47 -2.89
C VAL A 22 -14.44 -13.53 -2.03
N THR A 23 -13.82 -12.51 -1.46
CA THR A 23 -14.50 -11.56 -0.56
C THR A 23 -15.14 -10.39 -1.27
N SER A 24 -14.88 -10.23 -2.57
CA SER A 24 -15.28 -9.03 -3.32
C SER A 24 -16.79 -8.82 -3.39
N ALA A 25 -17.58 -9.88 -3.60
CA ALA A 25 -19.04 -9.76 -3.65
C ALA A 25 -19.63 -9.29 -2.30
N GLY A 26 -19.15 -9.88 -1.19
CA GLY A 26 -19.55 -9.45 0.15
C GLY A 26 -19.11 -8.01 0.45
N PHE A 27 -17.92 -7.62 -0.01
CA PHE A 27 -17.43 -6.26 0.14
C PHE A 27 -18.32 -5.25 -0.60
N VAL A 28 -18.70 -5.52 -1.85
CA VAL A 28 -19.59 -4.64 -2.64
C VAL A 28 -20.96 -4.54 -1.99
N SER A 29 -21.54 -5.66 -1.54
CA SER A 29 -22.82 -5.66 -0.82
C SER A 29 -22.75 -4.80 0.43
N PHE A 30 -21.73 -4.99 1.26
CA PHE A 30 -21.53 -4.22 2.48
C PHE A 30 -21.37 -2.72 2.20
N MET A 31 -20.60 -2.35 1.15
CA MET A 31 -20.45 -0.95 0.76
C MET A 31 -21.76 -0.36 0.21
N SER A 32 -22.59 -1.18 -0.43
CA SER A 32 -23.92 -0.78 -0.90
C SER A 32 -24.87 -0.49 0.29
N ASP A 33 -24.89 -1.37 1.28
CA ASP A 33 -25.70 -1.20 2.50
C ASP A 33 -25.32 0.07 3.26
N LEU A 34 -24.03 0.41 3.27
CA LEU A 34 -23.50 1.65 3.84
C LEU A 34 -23.72 2.89 2.94
N LYS A 35 -24.31 2.73 1.73
CA LYS A 35 -24.48 3.80 0.73
C LYS A 35 -23.17 4.47 0.31
N LEU A 36 -22.07 3.72 0.31
CA LEU A 36 -20.74 4.18 -0.06
C LEU A 36 -20.33 3.81 -1.48
N THR A 37 -21.14 3.04 -2.22
CA THR A 37 -20.91 2.79 -3.66
C THR A 37 -20.90 4.09 -4.44
N ASN A 38 -20.15 4.14 -5.55
CA ASN A 38 -19.94 5.34 -6.38
C ASN A 38 -19.24 6.51 -5.64
N THR A 39 -18.55 6.19 -4.54
CA THR A 39 -17.66 7.12 -3.82
C THR A 39 -16.25 6.55 -3.72
N TYR A 40 -15.27 7.38 -3.36
CA TYR A 40 -13.87 6.92 -3.18
C TYR A 40 -13.60 6.30 -1.78
N TRP A 41 -14.52 6.42 -0.83
CA TRP A 41 -14.33 5.91 0.53
C TRP A 41 -14.02 4.42 0.61
N PRO A 42 -14.70 3.54 -0.16
CA PRO A 42 -14.36 2.12 -0.19
C PRO A 42 -12.97 1.79 -0.73
N LEU A 43 -12.35 2.73 -1.44
CA LEU A 43 -10.98 2.57 -1.95
C LEU A 43 -9.94 3.08 -0.93
N ILE A 44 -10.31 4.04 -0.07
CA ILE A 44 -9.41 4.70 0.88
C ILE A 44 -9.41 4.00 2.24
N ILE A 45 -10.60 3.81 2.84
CA ILE A 45 -10.70 3.31 4.22
C ILE A 45 -10.07 1.93 4.41
N PRO A 46 -10.35 0.91 3.55
CA PRO A 46 -9.75 -0.42 3.72
C PRO A 46 -8.23 -0.43 3.51
N SER A 47 -7.68 0.50 2.72
CA SER A 47 -6.25 0.57 2.46
C SER A 47 -5.43 1.07 3.66
N ILE A 48 -6.08 1.69 4.67
CA ILE A 48 -5.44 2.10 5.92
C ILE A 48 -5.01 0.87 6.73
N ALA A 49 -5.78 -0.21 6.68
CA ALA A 49 -5.46 -1.47 7.33
C ALA A 49 -4.86 -2.45 6.31
N ALA A 50 -3.55 -2.36 6.10
CA ALA A 50 -2.83 -3.18 5.12
C ALA A 50 -2.03 -4.31 5.80
N PRO A 51 -2.55 -5.55 5.90
CA PRO A 51 -1.88 -6.68 6.55
C PRO A 51 -0.48 -6.95 6.00
N ALA A 52 -0.29 -6.82 4.68
CA ALA A 52 1.00 -7.02 4.01
C ALA A 52 2.06 -5.99 4.49
N VAL A 53 1.65 -4.75 4.76
CA VAL A 53 2.55 -3.73 5.31
C VAL A 53 2.99 -4.10 6.71
N VAL A 54 2.07 -4.56 7.57
CA VAL A 54 2.39 -5.01 8.94
C VAL A 54 3.38 -6.18 8.90
N TYR A 55 3.15 -7.16 8.03
CA TYR A 55 4.05 -8.29 7.84
C TYR A 55 5.46 -7.84 7.44
N PHE A 56 5.56 -6.99 6.41
CA PHE A 56 6.84 -6.50 5.92
C PHE A 56 7.57 -5.66 6.97
N MET A 57 6.89 -4.72 7.61
CA MET A 57 7.49 -3.83 8.61
C MET A 57 7.98 -4.63 9.83
N ARG A 58 7.21 -5.62 10.29
CA ARG A 58 7.65 -6.51 11.37
C ARG A 58 8.87 -7.33 10.97
N SER A 59 8.90 -7.87 9.76
CA SER A 59 10.05 -8.64 9.25
C SER A 59 11.29 -7.77 9.16
N TYR A 60 11.17 -6.54 8.65
CA TYR A 60 12.26 -5.58 8.59
C TYR A 60 12.79 -5.21 9.98
N MET A 61 11.89 -4.94 10.93
CA MET A 61 12.29 -4.63 12.31
C MET A 61 13.05 -5.78 12.95
N LYS A 62 12.61 -7.01 12.75
CA LYS A 62 13.30 -8.18 13.32
C LYS A 62 14.71 -8.38 12.78
N SER A 63 14.96 -8.01 11.52
CA SER A 63 16.26 -8.21 10.87
C SER A 63 17.23 -7.04 11.03
N SER A 64 16.71 -5.82 11.11
CA SER A 64 17.51 -4.61 10.94
C SER A 64 17.43 -3.63 12.12
N PHE A 65 16.59 -3.91 13.14
CA PHE A 65 16.40 -3.00 14.25
C PHE A 65 17.08 -3.53 15.53
N PRO A 66 18.17 -2.91 16.02
CA PRO A 66 18.83 -3.31 17.24
C PRO A 66 17.97 -3.02 18.47
N LEU A 67 17.66 -4.04 19.25
CA LEU A 67 16.89 -3.85 20.49
C LEU A 67 17.63 -3.06 21.55
N ASP A 68 18.96 -3.13 21.54
CA ASP A 68 19.84 -2.40 22.48
C ASP A 68 19.57 -0.88 22.46
N ILE A 69 19.20 -0.32 21.30
CA ILE A 69 18.84 1.11 21.19
C ILE A 69 17.56 1.42 21.97
N VAL A 70 16.60 0.50 21.99
CA VAL A 70 15.35 0.66 22.77
C VAL A 70 15.65 0.57 24.25
N GLU A 71 16.53 -0.33 24.66
CA GLU A 71 16.95 -0.49 26.06
C GLU A 71 17.70 0.75 26.54
N ALA A 72 18.63 1.28 25.75
CA ALA A 72 19.32 2.54 26.03
C ALA A 72 18.33 3.70 26.20
N ALA A 73 17.37 3.84 25.30
CA ALA A 73 16.34 4.88 25.39
C ALA A 73 15.47 4.75 26.67
N ARG A 74 15.21 3.53 27.12
CA ARG A 74 14.50 3.29 28.41
C ARG A 74 15.35 3.70 29.60
N ILE A 75 16.64 3.41 29.58
CA ILE A 75 17.59 3.86 30.62
C ILE A 75 17.63 5.38 30.69
N ASP A 76 17.58 6.06 29.55
CA ASP A 76 17.51 7.53 29.44
C ASP A 76 16.13 8.10 29.82
N GLY A 77 15.18 7.27 30.28
CA GLY A 77 13.85 7.70 30.72
C GLY A 77 12.87 8.01 29.60
N CYS A 78 13.16 7.61 28.35
CA CYS A 78 12.23 7.76 27.26
C CYS A 78 11.04 6.82 27.38
N GLY A 79 9.81 7.36 27.31
CA GLY A 79 8.60 6.53 27.23
C GLY A 79 8.48 5.82 25.86
N GLU A 80 7.76 4.70 25.83
CA GLU A 80 7.62 3.83 24.66
C GLU A 80 7.15 4.59 23.40
N PHE A 81 6.17 5.48 23.53
CA PHE A 81 5.65 6.25 22.41
C PHE A 81 6.70 7.23 21.84
N ARG A 82 7.47 7.87 22.71
CA ARG A 82 8.57 8.75 22.29
C ARG A 82 9.68 7.96 21.61
N THR A 83 10.05 6.81 22.16
CA THR A 83 11.03 5.89 21.55
C THR A 83 10.58 5.45 20.17
N PHE A 84 9.29 5.11 20.01
CA PHE A 84 8.73 4.74 18.71
C PHE A 84 8.83 5.88 17.69
N LEU A 85 8.36 7.09 18.03
CA LEU A 85 8.35 8.21 17.09
C LEU A 85 9.75 8.78 16.79
N SER A 86 10.62 8.88 17.80
CA SER A 86 11.90 9.58 17.69
C SER A 86 13.07 8.67 17.30
N ILE A 87 12.94 7.35 17.49
CA ILE A 87 14.00 6.39 17.21
C ILE A 87 13.54 5.35 16.18
N ALA A 88 12.47 4.62 16.46
CA ALA A 88 12.06 3.52 15.58
C ALA A 88 11.62 4.00 14.19
N ILE A 89 10.73 4.98 14.08
CA ILE A 89 10.27 5.50 12.79
C ILE A 89 11.41 6.07 11.93
N PRO A 90 12.32 6.91 12.43
CA PRO A 90 13.48 7.37 11.66
C PRO A 90 14.38 6.24 11.14
N MET A 91 14.64 5.23 11.95
CA MET A 91 15.43 4.06 11.53
C MET A 91 14.73 3.21 10.49
N MET A 92 13.40 3.20 10.49
CA MET A 92 12.59 2.46 9.53
C MET A 92 12.32 3.21 8.22
N LYS A 93 12.84 4.44 8.03
CA LYS A 93 12.64 5.24 6.81
C LYS A 93 12.85 4.45 5.51
N PRO A 94 13.91 3.61 5.36
CA PRO A 94 14.09 2.83 4.14
C PRO A 94 12.94 1.85 3.88
N ALA A 95 12.52 1.13 4.91
CA ALA A 95 11.40 0.18 4.81
C ALA A 95 10.08 0.89 4.52
N ILE A 96 9.85 2.05 5.14
CA ILE A 96 8.67 2.88 4.88
C ILE A 96 8.68 3.35 3.43
N ALA A 97 9.81 3.78 2.88
CA ALA A 97 9.92 4.21 1.49
C ALA A 97 9.61 3.06 0.51
N VAL A 98 10.12 1.85 0.77
CA VAL A 98 9.80 0.65 -0.03
C VAL A 98 8.30 0.36 0.00
N GLN A 99 7.68 0.37 1.18
CA GLN A 99 6.25 0.13 1.30
C GLN A 99 5.41 1.24 0.66
N ALA A 100 5.84 2.49 0.75
CA ALA A 100 5.17 3.61 0.11
C ALA A 100 5.15 3.45 -1.42
N ILE A 101 6.27 3.00 -2.04
CA ILE A 101 6.32 2.73 -3.48
C ILE A 101 5.36 1.58 -3.83
N PHE A 102 5.42 0.45 -3.11
CA PHE A 102 4.55 -0.68 -3.39
C PHE A 102 3.07 -0.35 -3.22
N ALA A 103 2.71 0.38 -2.16
CA ALA A 103 1.35 0.83 -1.92
C ALA A 103 0.87 1.79 -3.02
N PHE A 104 1.73 2.72 -3.46
CA PHE A 104 1.43 3.63 -4.56
C PHE A 104 1.20 2.86 -5.87
N ILE A 105 2.11 1.96 -6.25
CA ILE A 105 2.01 1.16 -7.48
C ILE A 105 0.75 0.28 -7.45
N ALA A 106 0.48 -0.38 -6.32
CA ALA A 106 -0.69 -1.23 -6.15
C ALA A 106 -2.00 -0.42 -6.28
N SER A 107 -2.06 0.76 -5.66
CA SER A 107 -3.22 1.65 -5.74
C SER A 107 -3.38 2.26 -7.12
N TRP A 108 -2.28 2.73 -7.74
CA TRP A 108 -2.29 3.34 -9.06
C TRP A 108 -2.76 2.39 -10.16
N ASN A 109 -2.31 1.13 -10.11
CA ASN A 109 -2.67 0.10 -11.08
C ASN A 109 -3.96 -0.65 -10.74
N ASN A 110 -4.62 -0.31 -9.63
CA ASN A 110 -5.82 -1.02 -9.21
C ASN A 110 -6.99 -0.70 -10.16
N PHE A 111 -7.39 -1.70 -10.92
CA PHE A 111 -8.57 -1.68 -11.77
C PHE A 111 -9.76 -2.37 -11.10
N TYR A 112 -9.50 -3.51 -10.42
CA TYR A 112 -10.52 -4.43 -9.98
C TYR A 112 -11.50 -3.81 -8.97
N THR A 113 -10.99 -3.29 -7.86
CA THR A 113 -11.85 -2.70 -6.82
C THR A 113 -12.57 -1.44 -7.28
N PRO A 114 -11.91 -0.46 -7.93
CA PRO A 114 -12.60 0.69 -8.49
C PRO A 114 -13.70 0.31 -9.47
N ASN A 115 -13.47 -0.68 -10.35
CA ASN A 115 -14.46 -1.11 -11.33
C ASN A 115 -15.71 -1.74 -10.70
N MET A 116 -15.58 -2.37 -9.53
CA MET A 116 -16.73 -2.94 -8.80
C MET A 116 -17.49 -1.91 -7.97
N ILE A 117 -16.83 -0.84 -7.52
CA ILE A 117 -17.43 0.16 -6.62
C ILE A 117 -17.95 1.38 -7.38
N LEU A 118 -17.23 1.84 -8.40
CA LEU A 118 -17.52 3.05 -9.17
C LEU A 118 -18.34 2.72 -10.43
N ILE A 119 -19.50 2.10 -10.24
CA ILE A 119 -20.32 1.54 -11.34
C ILE A 119 -21.02 2.66 -12.13
N SER A 120 -21.61 3.63 -11.43
CA SER A 120 -22.44 4.70 -12.01
C SER A 120 -21.83 6.08 -11.71
N VAL A 121 -20.58 6.26 -12.11
CA VAL A 121 -19.90 7.57 -11.95
C VAL A 121 -19.61 8.21 -13.30
N ASP A 122 -19.57 9.53 -13.32
CA ASP A 122 -19.10 10.30 -14.47
C ASP A 122 -17.68 9.87 -14.86
N LEU A 123 -17.33 10.01 -16.14
CA LEU A 123 -15.98 9.74 -16.65
C LEU A 123 -14.88 10.42 -15.83
N LYS A 124 -15.15 11.63 -15.34
CA LYS A 124 -14.21 12.42 -14.51
C LYS A 124 -13.88 11.78 -13.16
N LYS A 125 -14.69 10.83 -12.70
CA LYS A 125 -14.49 10.10 -11.42
C LYS A 125 -13.90 8.72 -11.61
N LYS A 126 -13.72 8.26 -12.85
CA LYS A 126 -13.09 6.98 -13.13
C LYS A 126 -11.58 7.04 -12.92
N THR A 127 -11.00 5.95 -12.45
CA THR A 127 -9.54 5.83 -12.36
C THR A 127 -8.94 5.64 -13.75
N LEU A 128 -7.65 5.93 -13.89
CA LEU A 128 -6.96 5.81 -15.18
C LEU A 128 -7.03 4.38 -15.77
N PRO A 129 -6.81 3.29 -14.99
CA PRO A 129 -7.01 1.94 -15.50
C PRO A 129 -8.43 1.66 -16.02
N MET A 130 -9.47 2.21 -15.35
CA MET A 130 -10.85 2.10 -15.83
C MET A 130 -11.06 2.84 -17.15
N MET A 131 -10.44 4.01 -17.30
CA MET A 131 -10.53 4.80 -18.55
C MET A 131 -9.83 4.07 -19.70
N VAL A 132 -8.64 3.54 -19.48
CA VAL A 132 -7.92 2.74 -20.50
C VAL A 132 -8.74 1.53 -20.92
N SER A 133 -9.33 0.80 -19.97
CA SER A 133 -10.20 -0.34 -20.26
C SER A 133 -11.44 0.07 -21.06
N ALA A 134 -12.05 1.21 -20.73
CA ALA A 134 -13.22 1.72 -21.44
C ALA A 134 -12.90 2.12 -22.88
N LEU A 135 -11.71 2.70 -23.13
CA LEU A 135 -11.23 3.02 -24.49
C LEU A 135 -11.02 1.74 -25.31
N GLN A 136 -10.44 0.69 -24.72
CA GLN A 136 -10.22 -0.59 -25.38
C GLN A 136 -11.52 -1.33 -25.73
N SER A 137 -12.56 -1.16 -24.90
CA SER A 137 -13.85 -1.85 -25.06
C SER A 137 -14.84 -1.12 -25.97
N SER A 138 -14.50 0.05 -26.45
CA SER A 138 -15.41 0.89 -27.26
C SER A 138 -15.22 0.61 -28.75
N ASP A 139 -16.23 0.00 -29.38
CA ASP A 139 -16.26 -0.22 -30.84
C ASP A 139 -16.17 1.07 -31.67
N LYS A 140 -16.38 2.22 -31.02
CA LYS A 140 -16.30 3.56 -31.63
C LYS A 140 -14.87 4.14 -31.62
N PHE A 141 -13.97 3.54 -30.86
CA PHE A 141 -12.61 4.06 -30.66
C PHE A 141 -11.59 3.08 -31.27
N ASN A 142 -11.45 3.12 -32.60
CA ASN A 142 -10.39 2.39 -33.31
C ASN A 142 -9.06 3.16 -33.35
N ASP A 143 -8.87 4.13 -32.43
CA ASP A 143 -7.62 4.88 -32.34
C ASP A 143 -6.66 4.21 -31.35
N TYR A 144 -5.97 3.20 -31.83
CA TYR A 144 -4.91 2.52 -31.08
C TYR A 144 -3.80 3.49 -30.65
N GLY A 145 -3.57 4.57 -31.39
CA GLY A 145 -2.60 5.60 -31.02
C GLY A 145 -2.97 6.30 -29.71
N ALA A 146 -4.24 6.69 -29.56
CA ALA A 146 -4.74 7.29 -28.33
C ALA A 146 -4.69 6.31 -27.13
N ILE A 147 -5.00 5.03 -27.37
CA ILE A 147 -4.94 3.98 -26.32
C ILE A 147 -3.48 3.80 -25.85
N TYR A 148 -2.54 3.63 -26.76
CA TYR A 148 -1.13 3.47 -26.42
C TYR A 148 -0.54 4.72 -25.76
N LEU A 149 -0.96 5.91 -26.18
CA LEU A 149 -0.57 7.16 -25.54
C LEU A 149 -1.08 7.22 -24.09
N ALA A 150 -2.34 6.86 -23.85
CA ALA A 150 -2.91 6.81 -22.48
C ALA A 150 -2.15 5.83 -21.58
N ILE A 151 -1.80 4.66 -22.11
CA ILE A 151 -0.98 3.66 -21.39
C ILE A 151 0.42 4.23 -21.12
N ALA A 152 1.07 4.83 -22.08
CA ALA A 152 2.40 5.42 -21.90
C ALA A 152 2.40 6.55 -20.86
N LEU A 153 1.40 7.43 -20.88
CA LEU A 153 1.23 8.49 -19.89
C LEU A 153 0.96 7.93 -18.49
N SER A 154 0.32 6.77 -18.37
CA SER A 154 0.04 6.12 -17.08
C SER A 154 1.29 5.65 -16.35
N ILE A 155 2.41 5.48 -17.03
CA ILE A 155 3.69 5.06 -16.44
C ILE A 155 4.42 6.25 -15.78
N ILE A 156 4.20 7.47 -16.24
CA ILE A 156 4.92 8.66 -15.77
C ILE A 156 4.81 8.86 -14.24
N PRO A 157 3.64 8.82 -13.61
CA PRO A 157 3.54 8.98 -12.16
C PRO A 157 4.27 7.90 -11.36
N ILE A 158 4.34 6.67 -11.91
CA ILE A 158 5.08 5.58 -11.28
C ILE A 158 6.58 5.87 -11.32
N ILE A 159 7.10 6.35 -12.45
CA ILE A 159 8.51 6.75 -12.60
C ILE A 159 8.83 7.89 -11.63
N ILE A 160 7.98 8.90 -11.54
CA ILE A 160 8.16 10.03 -10.62
C ILE A 160 8.21 9.54 -9.17
N ALA A 161 7.25 8.71 -8.75
CA ALA A 161 7.22 8.15 -7.41
C ALA A 161 8.49 7.33 -7.10
N TYR A 162 8.94 6.51 -8.06
CA TYR A 162 10.16 5.73 -7.93
C TYR A 162 11.40 6.63 -7.77
N VAL A 163 11.56 7.63 -8.62
CA VAL A 163 12.74 8.55 -8.58
C VAL A 163 12.80 9.29 -7.25
N LEU A 164 11.66 9.78 -6.75
CA LEU A 164 11.59 10.50 -5.48
C LEU A 164 11.95 9.64 -4.27
N LEU A 165 11.58 8.35 -4.30
CA LEU A 165 11.73 7.44 -3.16
C LEU A 165 12.97 6.53 -3.27
N SER A 166 13.57 6.38 -4.45
CA SER A 166 14.72 5.49 -4.72
C SER A 166 15.93 5.79 -3.83
N ARG A 167 16.20 7.06 -3.54
CA ARG A 167 17.29 7.47 -2.65
C ARG A 167 17.21 6.85 -1.25
N PHE A 168 16.00 6.66 -0.73
CA PHE A 168 15.78 6.05 0.59
C PHE A 168 15.96 4.53 0.56
N ILE A 169 15.67 3.89 -0.58
CA ILE A 169 15.86 2.46 -0.78
C ILE A 169 17.36 2.14 -0.81
N ILE A 170 18.14 2.91 -1.59
CA ILE A 170 19.58 2.71 -1.74
C ILE A 170 20.29 2.89 -0.40
N ALA A 171 19.92 3.93 0.38
CA ALA A 171 20.46 4.15 1.71
C ALA A 171 20.18 2.98 2.68
N GLY A 172 19.01 2.34 2.57
CA GLY A 172 18.65 1.21 3.42
C GLY A 172 19.37 -0.10 3.07
N VAL A 173 19.60 -0.35 1.79
CA VAL A 173 20.34 -1.53 1.32
C VAL A 173 21.82 -1.44 1.70
N ALA A 174 22.41 -0.25 1.63
CA ALA A 174 23.81 -0.02 2.04
C ALA A 174 24.04 -0.29 3.53
N LEU A 175 23.07 0.04 4.40
CA LEU A 175 23.15 -0.23 5.84
C LEU A 175 22.92 -1.71 6.21
N GLY A 176 22.17 -2.46 5.39
CA GLY A 176 21.93 -3.89 5.61
C GLY A 176 23.00 -4.81 5.02
N GLY A 177 23.80 -4.32 4.10
CA GLY A 177 24.85 -5.09 3.40
C GLY A 177 26.20 -5.17 4.12
N VAL A 178 26.38 -4.49 5.26
CA VAL A 178 27.63 -4.50 6.05
C VAL A 178 27.46 -5.40 7.29
N LYS A 179 27.01 -6.63 7.07
CA LYS A 179 27.10 -7.72 8.05
C LYS A 179 27.90 -8.84 7.38
N GLU A 180 29.21 -8.68 7.32
CA GLU A 180 30.20 -9.76 7.35
C GLU A 180 30.91 -9.74 8.69
#